data_87bcca36e8305dc40ac7ce8b8f9b293a
#
_entry.id   87bcca36e8305dc40ac7ce8b8f9b293a
#
_cell.length_a   1.000
_cell.length_b   1.000
_cell.length_c   1.000
_cell.angle_alpha   90.00
_cell.angle_beta   90.00
_cell.angle_gamma   90.00
#
_symmetry.space_group_name_H-M   'P 1'
#
loop_
_entity.id
_entity.type
_entity.pdbx_description
1 polymer ?
#
loop_
_entity_poly.entity_id
_entity_poly.type
_entity_poly.pdbx_seq_one_letter_code
_entity_poly.pdbx_strand_id
1 'polypeptide(L)'
;MNVTIRPAVAADTETCGRIIYEAFKGIADRHGFPPHFPTVEVVIRRANFCISHPSIFAVVAESGGRVIGSNFLDERDSIRGLGPITVDPRVQVRGIGRRLMEAILERARGAVGVRLVQDSFNMLSISLMLPSDSR
;
A
#
# COMPACT_ATOMS: atom_id res chain seq x y z
N MET A 1 -19.49 4.30 7.22
CA MET A 1 -18.79 4.65 5.97
C MET A 1 -18.70 3.41 5.10
N ASN A 2 -19.17 3.52 3.87
CA ASN A 2 -19.09 2.40 2.93
C ASN A 2 -17.75 2.45 2.22
N VAL A 3 -17.01 1.35 2.28
CA VAL A 3 -15.69 1.25 1.65
C VAL A 3 -15.73 0.14 0.62
N THR A 4 -15.31 0.46 -0.59
CA THR A 4 -15.21 -0.49 -1.69
C THR A 4 -13.73 -0.74 -1.99
N ILE A 5 -13.36 -2.01 -2.14
CA ILE A 5 -12.01 -2.36 -2.60
C ILE A 5 -12.13 -2.68 -4.08
N ARG A 6 -11.33 -2.00 -4.89
CA ARG A 6 -11.37 -2.21 -6.33
C ARG A 6 -9.97 -2.08 -6.93
N PRO A 7 -9.76 -2.59 -8.14
CA PRO A 7 -8.46 -2.39 -8.80
C PRO A 7 -8.19 -0.91 -9.01
N ALA A 8 -6.93 -0.54 -8.90
CA ALA A 8 -6.51 0.83 -9.16
C ALA A 8 -6.50 1.11 -10.64
N VAL A 9 -6.79 2.36 -11.00
CA VAL A 9 -6.70 2.83 -12.39
C VAL A 9 -5.81 4.06 -12.42
N ALA A 10 -5.45 4.49 -13.63
CA ALA A 10 -4.50 5.59 -13.80
C ALA A 10 -4.94 6.86 -13.07
N ALA A 11 -6.24 7.12 -13.01
CA ALA A 11 -6.75 8.30 -12.33
C ALA A 11 -6.50 8.29 -10.82
N ASP A 12 -6.15 7.15 -10.25
CA ASP A 12 -5.89 7.03 -8.81
C ASP A 12 -4.45 7.38 -8.44
N THR A 13 -3.58 7.55 -9.42
CA THR A 13 -2.13 7.62 -9.19
C THR A 13 -1.74 8.73 -8.22
N GLU A 14 -2.23 9.93 -8.45
CA GLU A 14 -1.81 11.06 -7.61
C GLU A 14 -2.28 10.89 -6.18
N THR A 15 -3.52 10.50 -5.99
CA THR A 15 -4.05 10.30 -4.64
C THR A 15 -3.33 9.19 -3.91
N CYS A 16 -3.07 8.08 -4.60
CA CYS A 16 -2.29 6.99 -4.01
C CYS A 16 -0.91 7.46 -3.58
N GLY A 17 -0.23 8.18 -4.46
CA GLY A 17 1.12 8.65 -4.15
C GLY A 17 1.13 9.57 -2.94
N ARG A 18 0.16 10.48 -2.85
CA ARG A 18 0.09 11.39 -1.72
C ARG A 18 -0.18 10.65 -0.41
N ILE A 19 -1.07 9.67 -0.43
CA ILE A 19 -1.38 8.91 0.77
C ILE A 19 -0.16 8.12 1.23
N ILE A 20 0.55 7.47 0.29
CA ILE A 20 1.76 6.73 0.63
C ILE A 20 2.80 7.67 1.24
N TYR A 21 3.02 8.80 0.61
CA TYR A 21 3.99 9.78 1.10
C TYR A 21 3.65 10.22 2.52
N GLU A 22 2.40 10.59 2.75
CA GLU A 22 1.98 11.12 4.05
C GLU A 22 2.02 10.04 5.13
N ALA A 23 1.65 8.81 4.78
CA ALA A 23 1.65 7.72 5.75
C ALA A 23 3.07 7.42 6.24
N PHE A 24 4.02 7.33 5.32
CA PHE A 24 5.39 7.02 5.72
C PHE A 24 6.08 8.21 6.35
N LYS A 25 5.76 9.42 5.90
CA LYS A 25 6.28 10.62 6.55
C LYS A 25 5.81 10.71 7.98
N GLY A 26 4.54 10.40 8.22
CA GLY A 26 4.01 10.43 9.58
C GLY A 26 4.70 9.42 10.50
N ILE A 27 4.98 8.22 10.01
CA ILE A 27 5.70 7.23 10.79
C ILE A 27 7.12 7.72 11.09
N ALA A 28 7.82 8.25 10.09
CA ALA A 28 9.17 8.75 10.27
C ALA A 28 9.20 9.88 11.29
N ASP A 29 8.25 10.82 11.19
CA ASP A 29 8.20 11.95 12.12
C ASP A 29 7.97 11.49 13.55
N ARG A 30 7.06 10.54 13.75
CA ARG A 30 6.74 10.06 15.11
C ARG A 30 7.89 9.34 15.76
N HIS A 31 8.77 8.77 14.97
CA HIS A 31 9.89 7.96 15.51
C HIS A 31 11.25 8.62 15.32
N GLY A 32 11.26 9.86 14.87
CA GLY A 32 12.51 10.59 14.72
C GLY A 32 13.39 10.11 13.59
N PHE A 33 12.83 9.39 12.62
CA PHE A 33 13.58 8.95 11.45
C PHE A 33 13.57 10.03 10.38
N PRO A 34 14.63 10.11 9.56
CA PRO A 34 14.57 11.01 8.41
C PRO A 34 13.48 10.58 7.45
N PRO A 35 12.86 11.51 6.74
CA PRO A 35 11.88 11.15 5.71
C PRO A 35 12.52 10.24 4.67
N HIS A 36 11.85 9.17 4.32
CA HIS A 36 12.39 8.24 3.33
C HIS A 36 12.35 8.82 1.92
N PHE A 37 11.23 9.44 1.59
CA PHE A 37 11.07 10.00 0.26
C PHE A 37 11.36 11.49 0.30
N PRO A 38 12.19 11.99 -0.62
CA PRO A 38 12.54 13.42 -0.60
C PRO A 38 11.34 14.31 -0.95
N THR A 39 10.46 13.86 -1.84
CA THR A 39 9.31 14.68 -2.24
C THR A 39 8.12 13.79 -2.54
N VAL A 40 6.94 14.38 -2.51
CA VAL A 40 5.72 13.66 -2.87
C VAL A 40 5.73 13.28 -4.36
N GLU A 41 6.36 14.08 -5.21
CA GLU A 41 6.41 13.80 -6.64
C GLU A 41 7.14 12.50 -6.95
N VAL A 42 8.18 12.18 -6.19
CA VAL A 42 8.89 10.92 -6.35
C VAL A 42 7.95 9.75 -6.09
N VAL A 43 7.14 9.86 -5.03
CA VAL A 43 6.22 8.79 -4.67
C VAL A 43 5.11 8.66 -5.69
N ILE A 44 4.60 9.79 -6.20
CA ILE A 44 3.57 9.76 -7.24
C ILE A 44 4.10 9.04 -8.49
N ARG A 45 5.35 9.31 -8.87
CA ARG A 45 5.95 8.60 -10.01
C ARG A 45 6.05 7.11 -9.77
N ARG A 46 6.42 6.70 -8.56
CA ARG A 46 6.48 5.28 -8.23
C ARG A 46 5.09 4.64 -8.25
N ALA A 47 4.10 5.35 -7.75
CA ALA A 47 2.72 4.86 -7.81
C ALA A 47 2.27 4.71 -9.25
N ASN A 48 2.62 5.65 -10.11
CA ASN A 48 2.29 5.55 -11.52
C ASN A 48 2.92 4.32 -12.15
N PHE A 49 4.20 4.08 -11.86
CA PHE A 49 4.87 2.89 -12.38
C PHE A 49 4.14 1.62 -11.94
N CYS A 50 3.80 1.54 -10.67
CA CYS A 50 3.18 0.32 -10.13
C CYS A 50 1.77 0.13 -10.69
N ILE A 51 0.99 1.20 -10.79
CA ILE A 51 -0.39 1.09 -11.25
C ILE A 51 -0.43 0.76 -12.74
N SER A 52 0.50 1.28 -13.52
CA SER A 52 0.49 1.07 -14.97
C SER A 52 1.25 -0.17 -15.42
N HIS A 53 1.99 -0.83 -14.53
CA HIS A 53 2.79 -2.00 -14.93
C HIS A 53 1.89 -3.24 -15.02
N PRO A 54 1.95 -3.97 -16.15
CA PRO A 54 1.03 -5.11 -16.35
C PRO A 54 1.25 -6.27 -15.37
N SER A 55 2.42 -6.37 -14.77
CA SER A 55 2.72 -7.46 -13.83
C SER A 55 2.70 -7.00 -12.38
N ILE A 56 2.10 -5.84 -12.10
CA ILE A 56 1.88 -5.39 -10.74
C ILE A 56 0.38 -5.14 -10.58
N PHE A 57 -0.24 -5.86 -9.65
CA PHE A 57 -1.66 -5.72 -9.38
C PHE A 57 -1.85 -4.73 -8.24
N ALA A 58 -2.65 -3.71 -8.47
CA ALA A 58 -2.86 -2.66 -7.47
C ALA A 58 -4.34 -2.57 -7.14
N VAL A 59 -4.64 -2.42 -5.85
CA VAL A 59 -6.01 -2.20 -5.39
C VAL A 59 -6.07 -0.92 -4.57
N VAL A 60 -7.23 -0.29 -4.58
CA VAL A 60 -7.49 0.87 -3.74
C VAL A 60 -8.74 0.63 -2.91
N ALA A 61 -8.79 1.30 -1.78
CA ALA A 61 -10.00 1.41 -0.98
C ALA A 61 -10.62 2.76 -1.30
N GLU A 62 -11.90 2.75 -1.62
CA GLU A 62 -12.61 3.96 -2.01
C GLU A 62 -13.82 4.15 -1.13
N SER A 63 -14.07 5.38 -0.71
CA SER A 63 -15.25 5.73 0.05
C SER A 63 -15.74 7.09 -0.42
N GLY A 64 -17.02 7.16 -0.77
CA GLY A 64 -17.63 8.40 -1.22
C GLY A 64 -16.95 8.98 -2.47
N GLY A 65 -16.49 8.11 -3.37
CA GLY A 65 -15.83 8.54 -4.59
C GLY A 65 -14.39 8.97 -4.39
N ARG A 66 -13.82 8.73 -3.22
CA ARG A 66 -12.46 9.18 -2.89
C ARG A 66 -11.60 7.99 -2.46
N VAL A 67 -10.41 7.90 -3.02
CA VAL A 67 -9.44 6.87 -2.62
C VAL A 67 -8.90 7.21 -1.23
N ILE A 68 -8.91 6.22 -0.33
CA ILE A 68 -8.44 6.38 1.03
C ILE A 68 -7.36 5.38 1.43
N GLY A 69 -6.94 4.52 0.51
CA GLY A 69 -5.85 3.59 0.79
C GLY A 69 -5.52 2.78 -0.43
N SER A 70 -4.40 2.07 -0.36
CA SER A 70 -3.95 1.25 -1.49
C SER A 70 -3.07 0.10 -1.01
N ASN A 71 -2.94 -0.90 -1.88
CA ASN A 71 -2.02 -2.01 -1.66
C ASN A 71 -1.63 -2.56 -3.03
N PHE A 72 -0.50 -3.25 -3.09
CA PHE A 72 0.07 -3.70 -4.36
C PHE A 72 0.55 -5.13 -4.24
N LEU A 73 0.51 -5.85 -5.37
CA LEU A 73 1.11 -7.17 -5.47
C LEU A 73 2.00 -7.20 -6.70
N ASP A 74 3.29 -7.33 -6.48
CA ASP A 74 4.27 -7.42 -7.55
C ASP A 74 4.35 -8.89 -7.99
N GLU A 75 3.88 -9.15 -9.21
CA GLU A 75 3.79 -10.50 -9.76
C GLU A 75 4.91 -10.79 -10.75
N ARG A 76 5.98 -10.01 -10.74
CA ARG A 76 7.08 -10.22 -11.70
C ARG A 76 7.90 -11.45 -11.39
N ASP A 77 7.83 -11.95 -10.16
CA ASP A 77 8.56 -13.14 -9.72
C ASP A 77 7.61 -14.19 -9.20
N SER A 78 8.08 -15.45 -9.13
CA SER A 78 7.27 -16.54 -8.57
C SER A 78 6.96 -16.29 -7.09
N ILE A 79 7.90 -15.69 -6.36
CA ILE A 79 7.61 -15.20 -5.01
C ILE A 79 7.03 -13.80 -5.18
N ARG A 80 5.75 -13.66 -4.83
CA ARG A 80 5.06 -12.39 -5.03
C ARG A 80 5.47 -11.39 -3.98
N GLY A 81 5.61 -10.12 -4.37
CA GLY A 81 5.92 -9.04 -3.44
C GLY A 81 4.65 -8.30 -3.06
N LEU A 82 4.33 -8.25 -1.77
CA LEU A 82 3.11 -7.64 -1.26
C LEU A 82 3.44 -6.31 -0.58
N GLY A 83 2.72 -5.28 -0.96
CA GLY A 83 2.84 -3.96 -0.33
C GLY A 83 3.48 -2.94 -1.24
N PRO A 84 3.67 -1.73 -0.78
CA PRO A 84 3.30 -1.24 0.56
C PRO A 84 1.79 -1.09 0.69
N ILE A 85 1.30 -1.38 1.89
CA ILE A 85 -0.10 -1.17 2.23
C ILE A 85 -0.19 0.14 3.00
N THR A 86 -1.04 1.06 2.55
CA THR A 86 -1.19 2.34 3.22
C THR A 86 -2.65 2.74 3.26
N VAL A 87 -3.00 3.44 4.32
CA VAL A 87 -4.33 4.01 4.52
C VAL A 87 -4.12 5.49 4.84
N ASP A 88 -4.99 6.34 4.32
CA ASP A 88 -4.93 7.78 4.57
C ASP A 88 -4.90 8.01 6.08
N PRO A 89 -3.85 8.66 6.60
CA PRO A 89 -3.76 8.85 8.06
C PRO A 89 -4.87 9.70 8.64
N ARG A 90 -5.61 10.42 7.82
CA ARG A 90 -6.74 11.22 8.28
C ARG A 90 -8.03 10.41 8.41
N VAL A 91 -8.03 9.15 7.92
CA VAL A 91 -9.21 8.31 7.95
C VAL A 91 -9.18 7.44 9.19
N GLN A 92 -10.27 7.44 9.95
CA GLN A 92 -10.32 6.78 11.25
C GLN A 92 -11.25 5.55 11.23
N VAL A 93 -11.41 4.92 10.09
CA VAL A 93 -12.28 3.75 9.96
C VAL A 93 -11.46 2.48 10.13
N ARG A 94 -11.94 1.60 10.99
CA ARG A 94 -11.25 0.33 11.25
C ARG A 94 -11.42 -0.63 10.08
N GLY A 95 -10.44 -1.48 9.90
CA GLY A 95 -10.54 -2.60 8.99
C GLY A 95 -10.20 -2.31 7.55
N ILE A 96 -9.87 -1.07 7.18
CA ILE A 96 -9.53 -0.76 5.80
C ILE A 96 -8.25 -1.48 5.41
N GLY A 97 -7.22 -1.41 6.24
CA GLY A 97 -5.97 -2.09 5.96
C GLY A 97 -6.15 -3.59 5.82
N ARG A 98 -6.97 -4.18 6.69
CA ARG A 98 -7.26 -5.61 6.60
C ARG A 98 -7.93 -5.95 5.27
N ARG A 99 -8.89 -5.17 4.84
CA ARG A 99 -9.58 -5.44 3.58
C ARG A 99 -8.65 -5.30 2.38
N LEU A 100 -7.74 -4.33 2.42
CA LEU A 100 -6.73 -4.17 1.38
C LEU A 100 -5.78 -5.38 1.37
N MET A 101 -5.40 -5.85 2.54
CA MET A 101 -4.54 -7.03 2.63
C MET A 101 -5.27 -8.26 2.11
N GLU A 102 -6.52 -8.46 2.49
CA GLU A 102 -7.28 -9.62 2.05
C GLU A 102 -7.43 -9.66 0.53
N ALA A 103 -7.66 -8.51 -0.09
CA ALA A 103 -7.81 -8.45 -1.54
C ALA A 103 -6.53 -8.91 -2.24
N ILE A 104 -5.38 -8.50 -1.72
CA ILE A 104 -4.10 -8.88 -2.31
C ILE A 104 -3.79 -10.36 -2.04
N LEU A 105 -4.06 -10.84 -0.84
CA LEU A 105 -3.83 -12.26 -0.52
C LEU A 105 -4.73 -13.16 -1.33
N GLU A 106 -5.96 -12.73 -1.60
CA GLU A 106 -6.84 -13.50 -2.48
C GLU A 106 -6.24 -13.61 -3.88
N ARG A 107 -5.71 -12.51 -4.40
CA ARG A 107 -5.06 -12.51 -5.70
C ARG A 107 -3.83 -13.41 -5.71
N ALA A 108 -3.12 -13.51 -4.60
CA ALA A 108 -1.88 -14.27 -4.51
C ALA A 108 -2.09 -15.75 -4.25
N ARG A 109 -3.33 -16.21 -4.13
CA ARG A 109 -3.62 -17.63 -3.89
C ARG A 109 -3.02 -18.48 -4.99
N GLY A 110 -2.37 -19.56 -4.59
CA GLY A 110 -1.71 -20.44 -5.53
C GLY A 110 -0.30 -20.04 -5.89
N ALA A 111 0.16 -18.88 -5.46
CA ALA A 111 1.56 -18.50 -5.66
C ALA A 111 2.47 -19.36 -4.81
N VAL A 112 3.71 -19.53 -5.26
CA VAL A 112 4.70 -20.33 -4.53
C VAL A 112 4.97 -19.71 -3.16
N GLY A 113 4.99 -18.38 -3.08
CA GLY A 113 5.20 -17.68 -1.82
C GLY A 113 4.92 -16.21 -1.98
N VAL A 114 4.79 -15.54 -0.84
CA VAL A 114 4.54 -14.11 -0.78
C VAL A 114 5.47 -13.51 0.26
N ARG A 115 6.10 -12.38 -0.06
CA ARG A 115 6.92 -11.65 0.90
C ARG A 115 6.45 -10.20 0.95
N LEU A 116 6.67 -9.56 2.09
CA LEU A 116 6.36 -8.15 2.22
C LEU A 116 7.42 -7.32 1.52
N VAL A 117 6.96 -6.39 0.69
CA VAL A 117 7.84 -5.44 0.03
C VAL A 117 7.74 -4.14 0.80
N GLN A 118 8.74 -3.91 1.62
CA GLN A 118 8.73 -2.76 2.51
C GLN A 118 9.84 -1.80 2.16
N ASP A 119 10.51 -2.04 1.10
CA ASP A 119 11.78 -1.39 0.85
C ASP A 119 12.57 -1.36 2.14
N SER A 120 13.80 -1.11 2.10
CA SER A 120 14.63 -1.17 3.29
C SER A 120 14.31 -0.04 4.27
N PHE A 121 13.36 0.80 3.95
CA PHE A 121 13.30 2.06 4.65
C PHE A 121 12.45 2.05 5.88
N ASN A 122 11.63 1.03 6.11
CA ASN A 122 10.71 1.20 7.22
C ASN A 122 10.39 -0.11 7.91
N MET A 123 11.31 -0.57 8.72
CA MET A 123 11.11 -1.77 9.53
C MET A 123 9.93 -1.63 10.48
N LEU A 124 9.70 -0.41 10.95
CA LEU A 124 8.53 -0.15 11.79
C LEU A 124 7.24 -0.37 11.06
N SER A 125 7.18 0.03 9.79
CA SER A 125 5.99 -0.21 8.99
C SER A 125 5.70 -1.69 8.87
N ILE A 126 6.73 -2.51 8.71
CA ILE A 126 6.53 -3.95 8.64
C ILE A 126 5.88 -4.47 9.92
N SER A 127 6.40 -4.09 11.07
CA SER A 127 5.86 -4.60 12.32
C SER A 127 4.45 -4.09 12.58
N LEU A 128 4.10 -2.91 12.07
CA LEU A 128 2.75 -2.38 12.23
C LEU A 128 1.75 -3.05 11.30
N MET A 129 2.21 -3.54 10.16
CA MET A 129 1.33 -4.19 9.19
C MET A 129 1.08 -5.64 9.48
N LEU A 130 2.02 -6.33 10.09
CA LEU A 130 1.88 -7.75 10.34
C LEU A 130 0.98 -8.00 11.54
N PRO A 131 0.07 -8.97 11.43
CA PRO A 131 -0.70 -9.36 12.61
C PRO A 131 0.23 -9.89 13.68
N SER A 132 -0.16 -9.73 14.94
CA SER A 132 0.67 -10.16 16.05
C SER A 132 0.89 -11.67 16.06
N ASP A 133 -0.01 -12.43 15.47
CA ASP A 133 0.12 -13.88 15.38
C ASP A 133 0.63 -14.34 14.04
N SER A 134 1.16 -13.45 13.27
CA SER A 134 1.67 -13.77 11.94
C SER A 134 2.86 -14.72 12.04
N ARG A 135 2.87 -15.70 11.22
CA ARG A 135 3.94 -16.65 11.15
C ARG A 135 4.29 -16.94 9.77
#